data_ca5f920cfad6d26b1f65267497c01c1e
#
_entry.id   ca5f920cfad6d26b1f65267497c01c1e
#
_cell.length_a   1.000
_cell.length_b   1.000
_cell.length_c   1.000
_cell.angle_alpha   90.00
_cell.angle_beta   90.00
_cell.angle_gamma   90.00
#
_symmetry.space_group_name_H-M   'P 1'
#
loop_
_entity.id
_entity.type
_entity.pdbx_description
1 polymer ?
#
loop_
_entity_poly.entity_id
_entity_poly.type
_entity_poly.pdbx_seq_one_letter_code
_entity_poly.pdbx_strand_id
1 'polypeptide(L)'
;MPMVEIAGKEVEVDEEGYLIDLSQWNEDIGKYMAVEEKVDMTEGHWEVVNFLREYYAEYQIAPAVRVLTKAIGKKLGADKGNNKYLYELFPYGPAKQACKIAGLPKPTGCI
;
A
#
# COMPACT_ATOMS: atom_id res chain seq x y z
N MET A 1 8.69 16.14 -11.90
CA MET A 1 8.17 14.91 -11.33
C MET A 1 8.36 13.76 -12.28
N PRO A 2 8.88 12.62 -11.81
CA PRO A 2 9.10 11.50 -12.72
C PRO A 2 7.78 10.94 -13.24
N MET A 3 7.83 10.53 -14.50
CA MET A 3 6.70 9.87 -15.15
C MET A 3 7.08 8.42 -15.39
N VAL A 4 6.14 7.51 -15.18
CA VAL A 4 6.36 6.08 -15.38
C VAL A 4 5.26 5.55 -16.29
N GLU A 5 5.64 4.70 -17.23
CA GLU A 5 4.66 4.05 -18.09
C GLU A 5 4.26 2.72 -17.48
N ILE A 6 2.96 2.54 -17.22
CA ILE A 6 2.43 1.32 -16.62
C ILE A 6 1.24 0.87 -17.45
N ALA A 7 1.34 -0.33 -18.02
CA ALA A 7 0.29 -0.91 -18.85
C ALA A 7 -0.16 0.03 -19.98
N GLY A 8 0.81 0.71 -20.60
CA GLY A 8 0.55 1.61 -21.71
C GLY A 8 0.05 3.00 -21.32
N LYS A 9 0.06 3.32 -20.05
CA LYS A 9 -0.44 4.58 -19.54
C LYS A 9 0.64 5.30 -18.74
N GLU A 10 0.82 6.58 -18.96
CA GLU A 10 1.78 7.36 -18.18
C GLU A 10 1.15 7.82 -16.88
N VAL A 11 1.84 7.59 -15.77
CA VAL A 11 1.41 8.06 -14.47
C VAL A 11 2.55 8.81 -13.81
N GLU A 12 2.21 9.82 -13.02
CA GLU A 12 3.20 10.62 -12.32
C GLU A 12 3.43 10.05 -10.92
N VAL A 13 4.72 9.94 -10.55
CA VAL A 13 5.10 9.46 -9.21
C VAL A 13 6.01 10.50 -8.57
N ASP A 14 6.13 10.45 -7.23
CA ASP A 14 7.05 11.34 -6.53
C ASP A 14 8.46 10.74 -6.51
N GLU A 15 9.38 11.42 -5.82
CA GLU A 15 10.77 10.99 -5.77
C GLU A 15 10.95 9.62 -5.13
N GLU A 16 10.03 9.23 -4.27
CA GLU A 16 10.08 7.93 -3.61
C GLU A 16 9.28 6.87 -4.37
N GLY A 17 8.65 7.25 -5.47
CA GLY A 17 7.88 6.33 -6.29
C GLY A 17 6.42 6.19 -5.93
N TYR A 18 5.91 7.02 -5.04
CA TYR A 18 4.49 7.02 -4.69
C TYR A 18 3.67 7.71 -5.77
N LEU A 19 2.50 7.16 -6.05
CA LEU A 19 1.61 7.72 -7.06
C LEU A 19 1.11 9.11 -6.63
N ILE A 20 1.19 10.09 -7.53
CA ILE A 20 0.77 11.46 -7.25
C ILE A 20 -0.75 11.59 -7.30
N ASP A 21 -1.35 11.11 -8.39
CA ASP A 21 -2.80 11.19 -8.56
C ASP A 21 -3.44 9.86 -8.18
N LEU A 22 -4.02 9.81 -7.00
CA LEU A 22 -4.57 8.58 -6.44
C LEU A 22 -5.72 8.02 -7.27
N SER A 23 -6.40 8.88 -8.03
CA SER A 23 -7.52 8.45 -8.87
C SER A 23 -7.08 7.60 -10.05
N GLN A 24 -5.79 7.64 -10.40
CA GLN A 24 -5.26 6.84 -11.51
C GLN A 24 -5.01 5.38 -11.15
N TRP A 25 -5.06 5.05 -9.86
CA TRP A 25 -4.71 3.71 -9.41
C TRP A 25 -5.66 2.65 -9.98
N ASN A 26 -5.06 1.52 -10.34
CA ASN A 26 -5.79 0.30 -10.68
C ASN A 26 -4.90 -0.87 -10.32
N GLU A 27 -5.39 -2.10 -10.52
CA GLU A 27 -4.61 -3.29 -10.16
C GLU A 27 -3.30 -3.39 -10.93
N ASP A 28 -3.25 -2.93 -12.17
CA ASP A 28 -2.02 -2.96 -12.95
C ASP A 28 -0.96 -2.06 -12.32
N ILE A 29 -1.36 -0.91 -11.82
CA ILE A 29 -0.44 -0.02 -11.12
C ILE A 29 0.02 -0.67 -9.81
N GLY A 30 -0.89 -1.31 -9.09
CA GLY A 30 -0.53 -2.04 -7.88
C GLY A 30 0.49 -3.13 -8.16
N LYS A 31 0.29 -3.89 -9.23
CA LYS A 31 1.23 -4.95 -9.62
C LYS A 31 2.60 -4.38 -9.99
N TYR A 32 2.61 -3.26 -10.71
CA TYR A 32 3.86 -2.60 -11.06
C TYR A 32 4.62 -2.15 -9.81
N MET A 33 3.92 -1.51 -8.88
CA MET A 33 4.54 -1.06 -7.63
C MET A 33 5.07 -2.22 -6.82
N ALA A 34 4.35 -3.35 -6.81
CA ALA A 34 4.80 -4.55 -6.11
C ALA A 34 6.10 -5.08 -6.69
N VAL A 35 6.24 -5.10 -8.01
CA VAL A 35 7.47 -5.52 -8.66
C VAL A 35 8.62 -4.60 -8.26
N GLU A 36 8.38 -3.29 -8.25
CA GLU A 36 9.39 -2.32 -7.84
C GLU A 36 9.81 -2.50 -6.40
N GLU A 37 8.89 -2.91 -5.54
CA GLU A 37 9.17 -3.16 -4.13
C GLU A 37 9.64 -4.58 -3.85
N LYS A 38 9.74 -5.40 -4.88
CA LYS A 38 10.17 -6.80 -4.78
C LYS A 38 9.23 -7.64 -3.91
N VAL A 39 7.95 -7.39 -4.06
CA VAL A 39 6.89 -8.09 -3.33
C VAL A 39 6.13 -8.99 -4.29
N ASP A 40 6.04 -10.27 -3.98
CA ASP A 40 5.22 -11.21 -4.75
C ASP A 40 3.81 -11.20 -4.18
N MET A 41 2.87 -10.62 -4.91
CA MET A 41 1.51 -10.43 -4.43
C MET A 41 0.74 -11.75 -4.31
N THR A 42 0.11 -11.92 -3.15
CA THR A 42 -0.78 -13.05 -2.88
C THR A 42 -2.12 -12.49 -2.44
N GLU A 43 -3.10 -13.36 -2.18
CA GLU A 43 -4.39 -12.90 -1.68
C GLU A 43 -4.26 -12.07 -0.41
N GLY A 44 -3.35 -12.49 0.49
CA GLY A 44 -3.12 -11.73 1.72
C GLY A 44 -2.63 -10.32 1.46
N HIS A 45 -1.76 -10.15 0.48
CA HIS A 45 -1.30 -8.82 0.10
C HIS A 45 -2.45 -7.97 -0.44
N TRP A 46 -3.28 -8.54 -1.32
CA TRP A 46 -4.40 -7.80 -1.89
C TRP A 46 -5.44 -7.44 -0.84
N GLU A 47 -5.64 -8.28 0.18
CA GLU A 47 -6.53 -7.94 1.29
C GLU A 47 -6.06 -6.68 2.00
N VAL A 48 -4.76 -6.58 2.26
CA VAL A 48 -4.20 -5.40 2.91
C VAL A 48 -4.32 -4.16 2.02
N VAL A 49 -4.02 -4.32 0.73
CA VAL A 49 -4.14 -3.22 -0.24
C VAL A 49 -5.58 -2.72 -0.31
N ASN A 50 -6.52 -3.63 -0.45
CA ASN A 50 -7.93 -3.24 -0.53
C ASN A 50 -8.42 -2.61 0.76
N PHE A 51 -7.98 -3.13 1.90
CA PHE A 51 -8.28 -2.55 3.20
C PHE A 51 -7.78 -1.10 3.29
N LEU A 52 -6.55 -0.87 2.84
CA LEU A 52 -5.95 0.46 2.87
C LEU A 52 -6.70 1.44 1.98
N ARG A 53 -7.12 1.00 0.81
CA ARG A 53 -7.88 1.87 -0.08
C ARG A 53 -9.23 2.26 0.53
N GLU A 54 -9.91 1.32 1.18
CA GLU A 54 -11.15 1.61 1.89
C GLU A 54 -10.90 2.54 3.08
N TYR A 55 -9.82 2.28 3.81
CA TYR A 55 -9.45 3.12 4.95
C TYR A 55 -9.20 4.56 4.51
N TYR A 56 -8.44 4.73 3.45
CA TYR A 56 -8.13 6.06 2.94
C TYR A 56 -9.38 6.78 2.43
N ALA A 57 -10.27 6.04 1.76
CA ALA A 57 -11.53 6.62 1.28
C ALA A 57 -12.37 7.18 2.44
N GLU A 58 -12.31 6.52 3.59
CA GLU A 58 -13.08 6.95 4.76
C GLU A 58 -12.38 8.05 5.56
N TYR A 59 -11.08 7.88 5.82
CA TYR A 59 -10.37 8.77 6.75
C TYR A 59 -9.45 9.78 6.08
N GLN A 60 -9.16 9.63 4.81
CA GLN A 60 -8.27 10.51 4.05
C GLN A 60 -6.86 10.59 4.64
N ILE A 61 -6.42 9.53 5.28
CA ILE A 61 -5.11 9.42 5.91
C ILE A 61 -4.51 8.07 5.57
N ALA A 62 -3.22 8.05 5.20
CA ALA A 62 -2.48 6.82 5.03
C ALA A 62 -1.90 6.44 6.40
N PRO A 63 -2.30 5.29 6.98
CA PRO A 63 -1.94 4.98 8.37
C PRO A 63 -0.49 4.51 8.51
N ALA A 64 0.13 4.85 9.64
CA ALA A 64 1.41 4.27 10.02
C ALA A 64 1.21 2.82 10.47
N VAL A 65 2.30 2.07 10.60
CA VAL A 65 2.21 0.62 10.85
C VAL A 65 1.41 0.26 12.10
N ARG A 66 1.53 1.04 13.15
CA ARG A 66 0.81 0.75 14.40
C ARG A 66 -0.70 0.85 14.21
N VAL A 67 -1.14 1.91 13.54
CA VAL A 67 -2.57 2.13 13.27
C VAL A 67 -3.07 1.07 12.28
N LEU A 68 -2.28 0.79 11.26
CA LEU A 68 -2.62 -0.22 10.26
C LEU A 68 -2.82 -1.59 10.91
N THR A 69 -1.88 -2.01 11.76
CA THR A 69 -1.96 -3.29 12.44
C THR A 69 -3.24 -3.40 13.27
N LYS A 70 -3.53 -2.36 14.03
CA LYS A 70 -4.71 -2.34 14.89
C LYS A 70 -6.01 -2.38 14.08
N ALA A 71 -6.06 -1.59 13.02
CA ALA A 71 -7.26 -1.52 12.18
C ALA A 71 -7.51 -2.84 11.45
N ILE A 72 -6.46 -3.48 10.96
CA ILE A 72 -6.59 -4.80 10.31
C ILE A 72 -7.07 -5.83 11.33
N GLY A 73 -6.54 -5.78 12.55
CA GLY A 73 -6.97 -6.69 13.60
C GLY A 73 -8.44 -6.60 13.90
N LYS A 74 -9.00 -5.40 13.85
CA LYS A 74 -10.44 -5.21 14.07
C LYS A 74 -11.28 -5.74 12.92
N LYS A 75 -10.81 -5.59 11.69
CA LYS A 75 -11.59 -5.96 10.52
C LYS A 75 -11.37 -7.39 10.06
N LEU A 76 -10.14 -7.85 10.06
CA LEU A 76 -9.77 -9.16 9.50
C LEU A 76 -9.39 -10.20 10.54
N GLY A 77 -9.26 -9.79 11.80
CA GLY A 77 -8.91 -10.70 12.88
C GLY A 77 -7.49 -10.52 13.38
N ALA A 78 -7.23 -10.98 14.62
CA ALA A 78 -5.95 -10.80 15.27
C ALA A 78 -4.81 -11.57 14.59
N ASP A 79 -5.13 -12.65 13.89
CA ASP A 79 -4.13 -13.43 13.18
C ASP A 79 -3.55 -12.65 11.98
N LYS A 80 -4.29 -11.69 11.45
CA LYS A 80 -3.82 -10.82 10.37
C LYS A 80 -3.40 -9.44 10.87
N GLY A 81 -3.94 -9.01 12.00
CA GLY A 81 -3.62 -7.72 12.58
C GLY A 81 -2.48 -7.78 13.55
N ASN A 82 -1.33 -8.30 13.11
CA ASN A 82 -0.14 -8.34 13.95
C ASN A 82 1.09 -8.05 13.10
N ASN A 83 2.13 -7.55 13.78
CA ASN A 83 3.35 -7.12 13.10
C ASN A 83 4.04 -8.26 12.35
N LYS A 84 4.07 -9.45 12.94
CA LYS A 84 4.74 -10.59 12.32
C LYS A 84 4.14 -10.89 10.95
N TYR A 85 2.81 -10.98 10.87
CA TYR A 85 2.12 -11.28 9.63
C TYR A 85 2.35 -10.19 8.59
N LEU A 86 2.23 -8.92 9.01
CA LEU A 86 2.40 -7.81 8.06
C LEU A 86 3.85 -7.71 7.57
N TYR A 87 4.83 -7.97 8.42
CA TYR A 87 6.23 -7.96 7.99
C TYR A 87 6.57 -9.15 7.10
N GLU A 88 5.84 -10.25 7.22
CA GLU A 88 6.00 -11.37 6.28
C GLU A 88 5.50 -10.98 4.88
N LEU A 89 4.40 -10.23 4.81
CA LEU A 89 3.86 -9.77 3.53
C LEU A 89 4.69 -8.64 2.93
N PHE A 90 5.13 -7.70 3.75
CA PHE A 90 5.83 -6.50 3.30
C PHE A 90 7.09 -6.31 4.14
N PRO A 91 8.16 -7.06 3.82
CA PRO A 91 9.33 -7.11 4.70
C PRO A 91 10.12 -5.81 4.86
N TYR A 92 9.98 -4.88 3.93
CA TYR A 92 10.73 -3.62 4.00
C TYR A 92 9.94 -2.47 4.60
N GLY A 93 8.86 -2.78 5.32
CA GLY A 93 8.04 -1.79 6.00
C GLY A 93 6.58 -1.89 5.57
N PRO A 94 5.74 -2.56 6.38
CA PRO A 94 4.37 -2.84 5.96
C PRO A 94 3.55 -1.62 5.57
N ALA A 95 3.63 -0.54 6.35
CA ALA A 95 2.84 0.64 6.02
C ALA A 95 3.34 1.29 4.75
N LYS A 96 4.65 1.45 4.62
CA LYS A 96 5.23 2.11 3.44
C LYS A 96 5.00 1.31 2.17
N GLN A 97 5.33 0.02 2.19
CA GLN A 97 5.18 -0.81 0.99
C GLN A 97 3.71 -0.99 0.61
N ALA A 98 2.86 -1.26 1.59
CA ALA A 98 1.45 -1.47 1.31
C ALA A 98 0.78 -0.21 0.78
N CYS A 99 1.09 0.96 1.36
CA CYS A 99 0.53 2.22 0.87
C CYS A 99 1.01 2.53 -0.54
N LYS A 100 2.27 2.29 -0.84
CA LYS A 100 2.81 2.52 -2.17
C LYS A 100 2.10 1.64 -3.20
N ILE A 101 1.94 0.36 -2.90
CA ILE A 101 1.25 -0.58 -3.79
C ILE A 101 -0.22 -0.22 -3.93
N ALA A 102 -0.83 0.26 -2.87
CA ALA A 102 -2.24 0.67 -2.88
C ALA A 102 -2.49 2.00 -3.58
N GLY A 103 -1.44 2.68 -4.03
CA GLY A 103 -1.57 3.97 -4.70
C GLY A 103 -1.90 5.10 -3.75
N LEU A 104 -1.56 4.97 -2.48
CA LEU A 104 -1.82 5.99 -1.47
C LEU A 104 -0.57 6.84 -1.25
N PRO A 105 -0.71 8.01 -0.62
CA PRO A 105 0.46 8.80 -0.27
C PRO A 105 1.29 8.12 0.82
N LYS A 106 2.49 8.63 1.04
CA LYS A 106 3.37 8.12 2.07
C LYS A 106 2.67 8.15 3.43
N PRO A 107 2.78 7.09 4.24
CA PRO A 107 2.12 7.07 5.54
C PRO A 107 2.61 8.19 6.44
N THR A 108 1.70 8.73 7.27
CA THR A 108 2.07 9.72 8.26
C THR A 108 2.83 9.02 9.39
N GLY A 109 3.82 9.68 9.93
CA GLY A 109 4.66 9.10 10.97
C GLY A 109 5.84 8.35 10.38
N CYS A 110 6.73 7.92 11.24
CA CYS A 110 7.95 7.25 10.84
C CYS A 110 7.69 5.76 10.74
N ILE A 111 7.88 5.19 9.64
CA ILE A 111 7.80 3.75 9.48
C ILE A 111 6.44 3.32 8.96
#